data_db19f5c68c7baf6722e20fe50f1c941b
#
_entry.id   db19f5c68c7baf6722e20fe50f1c941b
#
_cell.length_a   1.000
_cell.length_b   1.000
_cell.length_c   1.000
_cell.angle_alpha   90.00
_cell.angle_beta   90.00
_cell.angle_gamma   90.00
#
_symmetry.space_group_name_H-M   'P 1'
#
loop_
_entity.id
_entity.type
_entity.pdbx_description
1 polymer ?
#
loop_
_entity_poly.entity_id
_entity_poly.type
_entity_poly.pdbx_seq_one_letter_code
_entity_poly.pdbx_strand_id
1 'polypeptide(L)'
;MDDLDSDLSPIEQLHADSFRIFIKEWCHWLRLWDLWMTNYYEARSCIFSAGGVTSYPLQVLLGLYTYRTQKNNFYIQGFGRHTDDEIKSFIAQAAQMMATFVKEEDRLADIDRPCLVQATLFGFLMSMYRVKTVSTVWIPEMAKYPELETWTRKMATKYYPERAFP
;
A
#
# COMPACT_ATOMS: atom_id res chain seq x y z
N MET A 1 11.94 14.59 19.86
CA MET A 1 11.73 13.76 18.66
C MET A 1 11.88 14.74 17.51
N ASP A 2 13.00 14.67 16.82
CA ASP A 2 13.29 15.61 15.74
C ASP A 2 12.23 15.42 14.65
N ASP A 3 11.65 16.51 14.20
CA ASP A 3 10.68 16.50 13.12
C ASP A 3 11.41 16.18 11.82
N LEU A 4 11.16 15.00 11.25
CA LEU A 4 11.82 14.54 10.02
C LEU A 4 11.56 15.44 8.81
N ASP A 5 10.54 16.28 8.90
CA ASP A 5 10.12 17.17 7.82
C ASP A 5 10.56 18.64 8.08
N SER A 6 11.32 18.90 9.16
CA SER A 6 11.72 20.26 9.59
C SER A 6 12.59 21.02 8.59
N ASP A 7 13.31 20.31 7.74
CA ASP A 7 14.20 20.86 6.72
C ASP A 7 13.56 21.03 5.33
N LEU A 8 12.26 20.70 5.21
CA LEU A 8 11.52 20.86 3.98
C LEU A 8 11.05 22.32 3.79
N SER A 9 11.14 22.81 2.57
CA SER A 9 10.52 24.08 2.20
C SER A 9 8.98 23.96 2.26
N PRO A 10 8.24 25.07 2.38
CA PRO A 10 6.76 25.03 2.42
C PRO A 10 6.10 24.33 1.23
N ILE A 11 6.72 24.41 0.05
CA ILE A 11 6.22 23.73 -1.18
C ILE A 11 6.50 22.22 -1.10
N GLU A 12 7.70 21.83 -0.68
CA GLU A 12 8.05 20.41 -0.49
C GLU A 12 7.16 19.78 0.58
N GLN A 13 6.89 20.48 1.67
CA GLN A 13 5.98 20.03 2.71
C GLN A 13 4.56 19.81 2.18
N LEU A 14 4.05 20.75 1.36
CA LEU A 14 2.75 20.61 0.71
C LEU A 14 2.71 19.37 -0.21
N HIS A 15 3.75 19.15 -1.01
CA HIS A 15 3.85 17.96 -1.87
C HIS A 15 3.92 16.68 -1.04
N ALA A 16 4.76 16.65 0.00
CA ALA A 16 4.88 15.52 0.91
C ALA A 16 3.56 15.16 1.59
N ASP A 17 2.85 16.14 2.13
CA ASP A 17 1.56 15.94 2.79
C ASP A 17 0.47 15.49 1.81
N SER A 18 0.41 16.10 0.63
CA SER A 18 -0.54 15.71 -0.42
C SER A 18 -0.33 14.26 -0.85
N PHE A 19 0.93 13.85 -1.03
CA PHE A 19 1.25 12.48 -1.42
C PHE A 19 1.02 11.47 -0.28
N ARG A 20 1.25 11.86 0.97
CA ARG A 20 0.90 11.05 2.15
C ARG A 20 -0.60 10.81 2.24
N ILE A 21 -1.42 11.85 2.03
CA ILE A 21 -2.88 11.73 2.00
C ILE A 21 -3.30 10.80 0.86
N PHE A 22 -2.73 10.97 -0.35
CA PHE A 22 -2.99 10.08 -1.47
C PHE A 22 -2.72 8.60 -1.13
N ILE A 23 -1.58 8.29 -0.49
CA ILE A 23 -1.28 6.91 -0.10
C ILE A 23 -2.28 6.42 0.96
N LYS A 24 -2.54 7.22 2.00
CA LYS A 24 -3.35 6.81 3.15
C LYS A 24 -4.84 6.70 2.83
N GLU A 25 -5.36 7.62 2.00
CA GLU A 25 -6.80 7.70 1.74
C GLU A 25 -7.19 7.01 0.42
N TRP A 26 -6.38 7.13 -0.62
CA TRP A 26 -6.71 6.57 -1.92
C TRP A 26 -6.13 5.17 -2.11
N CYS A 27 -4.82 5.03 -2.04
CA CYS A 27 -4.16 3.75 -2.27
C CYS A 27 -4.54 2.70 -1.23
N HIS A 28 -4.78 3.10 0.03
CA HIS A 28 -5.23 2.19 1.08
C HIS A 28 -6.57 1.52 0.74
N TRP A 29 -7.56 2.29 0.26
CA TRP A 29 -8.85 1.73 -0.13
C TRP A 29 -8.75 0.82 -1.35
N LEU A 30 -7.97 1.19 -2.35
CA LEU A 30 -7.67 0.35 -3.51
C LEU A 30 -7.01 -0.97 -3.10
N ARG A 31 -6.11 -0.92 -2.11
CA ARG A 31 -5.48 -2.12 -1.55
C ARG A 31 -6.47 -3.00 -0.81
N LEU A 32 -7.34 -2.42 0.02
CA LEU A 32 -8.37 -3.18 0.72
C LEU A 32 -9.34 -3.83 -0.26
N TRP A 33 -9.64 -3.16 -1.37
CA TRP A 33 -10.46 -3.73 -2.44
C TRP A 33 -9.79 -4.95 -3.07
N ASP A 34 -8.54 -4.86 -3.50
CA ASP A 34 -7.78 -6.00 -4.03
C ASP A 34 -7.74 -7.16 -3.02
N LEU A 35 -7.52 -6.84 -1.75
CA LEU A 35 -7.44 -7.83 -0.69
C LEU A 35 -8.78 -8.55 -0.46
N TRP A 36 -9.88 -7.83 -0.28
CA TRP A 36 -11.13 -8.39 0.18
C TRP A 36 -12.14 -8.70 -0.92
N MET A 37 -12.12 -7.99 -2.04
CA MET A 37 -13.06 -8.20 -3.13
C MET A 37 -12.51 -9.17 -4.17
N THR A 38 -11.19 -9.13 -4.43
CA THR A 38 -10.55 -9.98 -5.45
C THR A 38 -9.98 -11.28 -4.85
N ASN A 39 -9.42 -11.21 -3.63
CA ASN A 39 -8.63 -12.32 -3.04
C ASN A 39 -9.19 -12.78 -1.68
N TYR A 40 -10.51 -12.81 -1.53
CA TYR A 40 -11.16 -13.09 -0.25
C TYR A 40 -10.66 -14.35 0.48
N TYR A 41 -10.50 -15.47 -0.22
CA TYR A 41 -10.14 -16.74 0.41
C TYR A 41 -8.71 -16.74 0.94
N GLU A 42 -7.78 -16.24 0.15
CA GLU A 42 -6.36 -16.12 0.48
C GLU A 42 -6.16 -15.07 1.57
N ALA A 43 -6.82 -13.93 1.44
CA ALA A 43 -6.79 -12.85 2.42
C ALA A 43 -7.28 -13.32 3.79
N ARG A 44 -8.42 -14.01 3.81
CA ARG A 44 -8.99 -14.59 5.03
C ARG A 44 -8.00 -15.54 5.69
N SER A 45 -7.47 -16.50 4.93
CA SER A 45 -6.53 -17.50 5.44
C SER A 45 -5.26 -16.83 5.97
N CYS A 46 -4.65 -15.96 5.19
CA CYS A 46 -3.40 -15.29 5.53
C CYS A 46 -3.55 -14.41 6.79
N ILE A 47 -4.57 -13.54 6.82
CA ILE A 47 -4.75 -12.57 7.90
C ILE A 47 -5.10 -13.24 9.22
N PHE A 48 -6.05 -14.16 9.22
CA PHE A 48 -6.49 -14.79 10.46
C PHE A 48 -5.50 -15.82 10.98
N SER A 49 -4.79 -16.55 10.11
CA SER A 49 -3.71 -17.44 10.54
C SER A 49 -2.54 -16.64 11.14
N ALA A 50 -2.15 -15.52 10.54
CA ALA A 50 -1.13 -14.65 11.09
C ALA A 50 -1.56 -14.02 12.43
N GLY A 51 -2.87 -13.80 12.63
CA GLY A 51 -3.47 -13.36 13.89
C GLY A 51 -3.67 -14.46 14.93
N GLY A 52 -3.19 -15.70 14.68
CA GLY A 52 -3.29 -16.83 15.61
C GLY A 52 -4.64 -17.56 15.58
N VAL A 53 -5.56 -17.22 14.67
CA VAL A 53 -6.83 -17.91 14.51
C VAL A 53 -6.63 -19.12 13.61
N THR A 54 -6.44 -20.29 14.24
CA THR A 54 -6.20 -21.56 13.50
C THR A 54 -7.48 -22.33 13.19
N SER A 55 -8.57 -22.10 13.91
CA SER A 55 -9.85 -22.77 13.71
C SER A 55 -10.53 -22.32 12.42
N TYR A 56 -10.66 -23.24 11.45
CA TYR A 56 -11.28 -22.96 10.15
C TYR A 56 -12.71 -22.40 10.26
N PRO A 57 -13.65 -22.95 11.07
CA PRO A 57 -14.99 -22.37 11.21
C PRO A 57 -14.96 -20.92 11.71
N LEU A 58 -14.06 -20.61 12.65
CA LEU A 58 -13.90 -19.27 13.19
C LEU A 58 -13.34 -18.32 12.13
N GLN A 59 -12.37 -18.74 11.34
CA GLN A 59 -11.86 -17.97 10.19
C GLN A 59 -12.97 -17.65 9.18
N VAL A 60 -13.88 -18.60 8.93
CA VAL A 60 -15.01 -18.38 8.00
C VAL A 60 -15.97 -17.32 8.57
N LEU A 61 -16.34 -17.42 9.85
CA LEU A 61 -17.26 -16.46 10.48
C LEU A 61 -16.66 -15.05 10.51
N LEU A 62 -15.41 -14.92 10.96
CA LEU A 62 -14.70 -13.64 11.01
C LEU A 62 -14.49 -13.08 9.60
N GLY A 63 -14.14 -13.93 8.64
CA GLY A 63 -13.97 -13.54 7.25
C GLY A 63 -15.25 -13.00 6.63
N LEU A 64 -16.39 -13.67 6.82
CA LEU A 64 -17.68 -13.18 6.33
C LEU A 64 -18.10 -11.87 6.98
N TYR A 65 -17.86 -11.72 8.29
CA TYR A 65 -18.10 -10.46 8.99
C TYR A 65 -17.25 -9.33 8.40
N THR A 66 -15.93 -9.57 8.27
CA THR A 66 -14.99 -8.59 7.71
C THR A 66 -15.35 -8.24 6.25
N TYR A 67 -15.66 -9.24 5.42
CA TYR A 67 -16.05 -9.01 4.03
C TYR A 67 -17.28 -8.10 3.92
N ARG A 68 -18.34 -8.38 4.72
CA ARG A 68 -19.53 -7.54 4.72
C ARG A 68 -19.26 -6.12 5.20
N THR A 69 -18.46 -5.99 6.24
CA THR A 69 -18.05 -4.69 6.77
C THR A 69 -17.27 -3.90 5.72
N GLN A 70 -16.28 -4.52 5.07
CA GLN A 70 -15.50 -3.87 4.03
C GLN A 70 -16.35 -3.50 2.81
N LYS A 71 -17.25 -4.38 2.37
CA LYS A 71 -18.17 -4.08 1.27
C LYS A 71 -19.05 -2.86 1.57
N ASN A 72 -19.55 -2.73 2.79
CA ASN A 72 -20.30 -1.56 3.23
C ASN A 72 -19.42 -0.30 3.27
N ASN A 73 -18.20 -0.41 3.80
CA ASN A 73 -17.24 0.68 3.85
C ASN A 73 -16.88 1.19 2.44
N PHE A 74 -16.67 0.29 1.47
CA PHE A 74 -16.43 0.68 0.06
C PHE A 74 -17.60 1.46 -0.52
N TYR A 75 -18.83 1.06 -0.22
CA TYR A 75 -20.01 1.79 -0.68
C TYR A 75 -20.09 3.20 -0.07
N ILE A 76 -19.82 3.33 1.24
CA ILE A 76 -19.81 4.62 1.94
C ILE A 76 -18.70 5.52 1.40
N GLN A 77 -17.51 4.98 1.15
CA GLN A 77 -16.36 5.72 0.61
C GLN A 77 -16.47 6.04 -0.90
N GLY A 78 -17.48 5.49 -1.56
CA GLY A 78 -17.72 5.72 -2.98
C GLY A 78 -17.08 4.68 -3.91
N PHE A 79 -16.06 3.92 -3.47
CA PHE A 79 -15.41 2.87 -4.28
C PHE A 79 -16.38 1.77 -4.72
N GLY A 80 -17.35 1.42 -3.88
CA GLY A 80 -18.36 0.42 -4.21
C GLY A 80 -19.38 0.82 -5.29
N ARG A 81 -19.23 2.01 -5.87
CA ARG A 81 -20.05 2.51 -6.99
C ARG A 81 -19.35 2.33 -8.34
N HIS A 82 -18.07 2.01 -8.32
CA HIS A 82 -17.26 1.76 -9.50
C HIS A 82 -17.29 0.29 -9.90
N THR A 83 -17.10 0.04 -11.17
CA THR A 83 -16.90 -1.30 -11.71
C THR A 83 -15.51 -1.82 -11.35
N ASP A 84 -15.34 -3.14 -11.38
CA ASP A 84 -14.04 -3.76 -11.12
C ASP A 84 -12.94 -3.26 -12.07
N ASP A 85 -13.29 -3.00 -13.34
CA ASP A 85 -12.32 -2.51 -14.32
C ASP A 85 -11.93 -1.04 -14.09
N GLU A 86 -12.86 -0.22 -13.61
CA GLU A 86 -12.53 1.15 -13.17
C GLU A 86 -11.59 1.12 -11.95
N ILE A 87 -11.84 0.25 -10.96
CA ILE A 87 -10.97 0.11 -9.80
C ILE A 87 -9.57 -0.38 -10.22
N LYS A 88 -9.47 -1.34 -11.14
CA LYS A 88 -8.17 -1.78 -11.69
C LYS A 88 -7.44 -0.63 -12.40
N SER A 89 -8.18 0.21 -13.14
CA SER A 89 -7.61 1.41 -13.77
C SER A 89 -7.08 2.39 -12.74
N PHE A 90 -7.78 2.59 -11.61
CA PHE A 90 -7.30 3.44 -10.52
C PHE A 90 -6.04 2.86 -9.86
N ILE A 91 -5.94 1.53 -9.72
CA ILE A 91 -4.72 0.87 -9.23
C ILE A 91 -3.55 1.11 -10.19
N ALA A 92 -3.77 0.98 -11.51
CA ALA A 92 -2.74 1.25 -12.51
C ALA A 92 -2.26 2.70 -12.46
N GLN A 93 -3.18 3.66 -12.35
CA GLN A 93 -2.85 5.08 -12.20
C GLN A 93 -2.08 5.34 -10.90
N ALA A 94 -2.51 4.74 -9.79
CA ALA A 94 -1.82 4.89 -8.51
C ALA A 94 -0.40 4.32 -8.53
N ALA A 95 -0.18 3.17 -9.17
CA ALA A 95 1.16 2.60 -9.36
C ALA A 95 2.05 3.53 -10.20
N GLN A 96 1.52 4.11 -11.28
CA GLN A 96 2.22 5.09 -12.09
C GLN A 96 2.59 6.35 -11.30
N MET A 97 1.66 6.90 -10.51
CA MET A 97 1.92 8.09 -9.68
C MET A 97 3.01 7.84 -8.64
N MET A 98 3.01 6.66 -8.00
CA MET A 98 4.08 6.27 -7.06
C MET A 98 5.44 6.12 -7.77
N ALA A 99 5.46 5.57 -8.98
CA ALA A 99 6.68 5.44 -9.78
C ALA A 99 7.23 6.80 -10.20
N THR A 100 6.35 7.71 -10.64
CA THR A 100 6.73 9.09 -10.96
C THR A 100 7.31 9.81 -9.74
N PHE A 101 6.67 9.67 -8.56
CA PHE A 101 7.19 10.24 -7.33
C PHE A 101 8.61 9.75 -7.02
N VAL A 102 8.84 8.45 -7.08
CA VAL A 102 10.16 7.86 -6.79
C VAL A 102 11.23 8.30 -7.79
N LYS A 103 10.83 8.58 -9.04
CA LYS A 103 11.75 8.90 -10.14
C LYS A 103 12.07 10.39 -10.27
N GLU A 104 11.08 11.25 -10.03
CA GLU A 104 11.15 12.68 -10.37
C GLU A 104 11.25 13.60 -9.15
N GLU A 105 10.88 13.14 -7.96
CA GLU A 105 10.97 13.91 -6.73
C GLU A 105 12.32 13.71 -6.03
N ASP A 106 13.35 14.40 -6.52
CA ASP A 106 14.73 14.26 -6.06
C ASP A 106 14.90 14.39 -4.55
N ARG A 107 14.26 15.39 -3.92
CA ARG A 107 14.38 15.64 -2.48
C ARG A 107 13.51 14.72 -1.64
N LEU A 108 12.24 14.53 -2.03
CA LEU A 108 11.27 13.76 -1.26
C LEU A 108 11.41 12.25 -1.42
N ALA A 109 12.12 11.79 -2.46
CA ALA A 109 12.46 10.39 -2.69
C ALA A 109 13.91 10.06 -2.32
N ASP A 110 14.70 11.04 -1.86
CA ASP A 110 16.11 10.87 -1.51
C ASP A 110 16.28 10.00 -0.24
N ILE A 111 16.79 8.81 -0.44
CA ILE A 111 17.01 7.81 0.64
C ILE A 111 17.98 8.30 1.72
N ASP A 112 18.86 9.25 1.40
CA ASP A 112 19.85 9.79 2.34
C ASP A 112 19.28 10.88 3.25
N ARG A 113 18.11 11.40 2.90
CA ARG A 113 17.41 12.46 3.65
C ARG A 113 15.98 11.98 4.01
N PRO A 114 15.83 11.17 5.07
CA PRO A 114 14.54 10.57 5.41
C PRO A 114 13.50 11.64 5.75
N CYS A 115 12.28 11.43 5.26
CA CYS A 115 11.10 12.23 5.58
C CYS A 115 9.87 11.35 5.76
N LEU A 116 8.78 11.90 6.31
CA LEU A 116 7.59 11.12 6.66
C LEU A 116 6.88 10.54 5.42
N VAL A 117 6.95 11.21 4.28
CA VAL A 117 6.34 10.69 3.04
C VAL A 117 7.04 9.42 2.56
N GLN A 118 8.37 9.35 2.65
CA GLN A 118 9.14 8.15 2.31
C GLN A 118 8.79 6.98 3.22
N ALA A 119 8.69 7.22 4.55
CA ALA A 119 8.30 6.20 5.50
C ALA A 119 6.89 5.65 5.19
N THR A 120 5.97 6.53 4.79
CA THR A 120 4.60 6.16 4.41
C THR A 120 4.60 5.32 3.13
N LEU A 121 5.30 5.76 2.08
CA LEU A 121 5.41 5.03 0.81
C LEU A 121 6.11 3.68 1.00
N PHE A 122 7.22 3.67 1.73
CA PHE A 122 7.97 2.45 2.04
C PHE A 122 7.11 1.42 2.77
N GLY A 123 6.39 1.85 3.82
CA GLY A 123 5.49 0.96 4.57
C GLY A 123 4.38 0.38 3.68
N PHE A 124 3.82 1.20 2.78
CA PHE A 124 2.81 0.75 1.83
C PHE A 124 3.38 -0.28 0.85
N LEU A 125 4.49 0.01 0.17
CA LEU A 125 5.13 -0.89 -0.80
C LEU A 125 5.61 -2.19 -0.16
N MET A 126 6.29 -2.11 1.00
CA MET A 126 6.73 -3.30 1.74
C MET A 126 5.57 -4.21 2.13
N SER A 127 4.44 -3.63 2.50
CA SER A 127 3.24 -4.41 2.82
C SER A 127 2.69 -5.18 1.62
N MET A 128 2.82 -4.64 0.40
CA MET A 128 2.44 -5.33 -0.85
C MET A 128 3.42 -6.45 -1.19
N TYR A 129 4.72 -6.15 -1.16
CA TYR A 129 5.75 -7.15 -1.51
C TYR A 129 5.80 -8.32 -0.53
N ARG A 130 5.46 -8.12 0.75
CA ARG A 130 5.40 -9.19 1.75
C ARG A 130 4.22 -10.14 1.58
N VAL A 131 3.11 -9.67 1.02
CA VAL A 131 1.87 -10.44 0.91
C VAL A 131 1.45 -10.54 -0.57
N LYS A 132 2.41 -10.90 -1.45
CA LYS A 132 2.20 -11.00 -2.91
C LYS A 132 1.00 -11.86 -3.30
N THR A 133 0.76 -12.93 -2.55
CA THR A 133 -0.34 -13.88 -2.83
C THR A 133 -1.73 -13.27 -2.73
N VAL A 134 -1.88 -12.17 -1.99
CA VAL A 134 -3.16 -11.47 -1.79
C VAL A 134 -3.17 -10.08 -2.41
N SER A 135 -2.20 -9.78 -3.26
CA SER A 135 -2.08 -8.49 -3.98
C SER A 135 -2.06 -8.75 -5.49
N THR A 136 -3.09 -9.45 -5.98
CA THR A 136 -3.12 -10.02 -7.34
C THR A 136 -3.31 -8.97 -8.43
N VAL A 137 -3.85 -7.80 -8.11
CA VAL A 137 -3.97 -6.68 -9.05
C VAL A 137 -2.79 -5.72 -8.89
N TRP A 138 -2.41 -5.40 -7.65
CA TRP A 138 -1.33 -4.44 -7.39
C TRP A 138 0.04 -4.93 -7.86
N ILE A 139 0.41 -6.18 -7.60
CA ILE A 139 1.75 -6.69 -7.93
C ILE A 139 2.04 -6.65 -9.43
N PRO A 140 1.14 -7.12 -10.33
CA PRO A 140 1.36 -6.98 -11.76
C PRO A 140 1.45 -5.53 -12.25
N GLU A 141 0.67 -4.61 -11.66
CA GLU A 141 0.74 -3.20 -12.02
C GLU A 141 2.06 -2.57 -11.57
N MET A 142 2.49 -2.82 -10.33
CA MET A 142 3.77 -2.33 -9.81
C MET A 142 4.98 -2.91 -10.57
N ALA A 143 4.88 -4.15 -11.06
CA ALA A 143 5.94 -4.79 -11.84
C ALA A 143 6.25 -4.09 -13.18
N LYS A 144 5.33 -3.26 -13.68
CA LYS A 144 5.58 -2.40 -14.85
C LYS A 144 6.58 -1.27 -14.57
N TYR A 145 6.86 -1.00 -13.28
CA TYR A 145 7.69 0.10 -12.78
C TYR A 145 8.81 -0.45 -11.88
N PRO A 146 9.92 -0.96 -12.46
CA PRO A 146 11.00 -1.60 -11.71
C PRO A 146 11.70 -0.66 -10.72
N GLU A 147 11.58 0.66 -10.90
CA GLU A 147 12.06 1.68 -9.98
C GLU A 147 11.41 1.57 -8.59
N LEU A 148 10.15 1.18 -8.49
CA LEU A 148 9.46 0.99 -7.21
C LEU A 148 10.10 -0.12 -6.38
N GLU A 149 10.37 -1.27 -7.01
CA GLU A 149 11.06 -2.37 -6.32
C GLU A 149 12.49 -1.98 -5.96
N THR A 150 13.22 -1.36 -6.88
CA THR A 150 14.61 -0.94 -6.66
C THR A 150 14.71 0.04 -5.50
N TRP A 151 13.85 1.06 -5.46
CA TRP A 151 13.79 2.03 -4.38
C TRP A 151 13.43 1.38 -3.04
N THR A 152 12.38 0.54 -3.02
CA THR A 152 11.94 -0.15 -1.81
C THR A 152 13.05 -1.06 -1.26
N ARG A 153 13.75 -1.77 -2.13
CA ARG A 153 14.90 -2.61 -1.76
C ARG A 153 16.05 -1.80 -1.16
N LYS A 154 16.40 -0.67 -1.76
CA LYS A 154 17.41 0.24 -1.22
C LYS A 154 17.04 0.76 0.17
N MET A 155 15.80 1.20 0.35
CA MET A 155 15.27 1.63 1.65
C MET A 155 15.33 0.50 2.68
N ALA A 156 14.89 -0.71 2.31
CA ALA A 156 14.96 -1.88 3.19
C ALA A 156 16.39 -2.21 3.62
N THR A 157 17.32 -2.23 2.68
CA THR A 157 18.73 -2.52 2.97
C THR A 157 19.36 -1.47 3.89
N LYS A 158 19.02 -0.20 3.70
CA LYS A 158 19.59 0.89 4.49
C LYS A 158 19.04 0.96 5.91
N TYR A 159 17.73 0.87 6.07
CA TYR A 159 17.07 1.11 7.37
C TYR A 159 16.67 -0.16 8.11
N TYR A 160 16.63 -1.31 7.42
CA TYR A 160 16.23 -2.60 8.00
C TYR A 160 17.14 -3.74 7.51
N PRO A 161 18.47 -3.65 7.68
CA PRO A 161 19.44 -4.62 7.13
C PRO A 161 19.22 -6.05 7.65
N GLU A 162 18.63 -6.19 8.84
CA GLU A 162 18.33 -7.48 9.46
C GLU A 162 17.09 -8.18 8.88
N ARG A 163 16.32 -7.48 8.07
CA ARG A 163 15.10 -8.01 7.48
C ARG A 163 15.26 -8.19 5.98
N ALA A 164 15.36 -9.44 5.55
CA ALA A 164 15.42 -9.77 4.12
C ALA A 164 14.24 -9.13 3.37
N PHE A 165 14.53 -8.55 2.21
CA PHE A 165 13.50 -8.12 1.26
C PHE A 165 12.79 -9.34 0.69
N PRO A 166 11.45 -9.40 0.65
CA PRO A 166 10.68 -10.55 0.22
C PRO A 166 10.79 -10.85 -1.29
#